data_dc28dc32c0d34557270d2e51951c8e2b
#
_entry.id   dc28dc32c0d34557270d2e51951c8e2b
#
_cell.length_a   1.000
_cell.length_b   1.000
_cell.length_c   1.000
_cell.angle_alpha   90.00
_cell.angle_beta   90.00
_cell.angle_gamma   90.00
#
_symmetry.space_group_name_H-M   'P 1'
#
loop_
_entity.id
_entity.type
_entity.pdbx_description
1 polymer ?
#
loop_
_entity_poly.entity_id
_entity_poly.type
_entity_poly.pdbx_seq_one_letter_code
_entity_poly.pdbx_strand_id
1 'polypeptide(L)'
;MANKTYDREKSLSLIKSLSLAFGPTGCEEPVAALIENKLEALSVPFIRDRMGNIIARLRFGDVESCGRRKMMVSAHMDEVGFMVNEVDDKGYFHIDTVGGIDASVMAGRKVLVGDGKRLTCGVIASTAIHHKKKDERSKAEKLEKLYVDIGAADREEAAQYADIGSFVTFDSEFYTFGKNKSFIKSKALDDRMGCAAMLEVIEALVDTDLSGDLDVYFCFTVREEIGLSGALTAANLIRPDLALVLETTAVGDIEGASPEKRVAVLGDGVCISLMDRSTIYGRAEIEFVLSLARQEGIALQVKKYVSGGNDAGSIHKSGSGVKTVALSVPTRYLHSPSCVAKFEDYLAQRDIVEAIIKKSNEYFSGVTLS
;
A
#
# COMPACT_ATOMS: atom_id res chain seq x y z
N MET A 1 -30.53 0.01 6.56
CA MET A 1 -29.17 -0.44 6.20
C MET A 1 -29.34 -1.62 5.27
N ALA A 2 -29.10 -1.46 3.97
CA ALA A 2 -29.00 -2.61 3.08
C ALA A 2 -27.76 -3.39 3.51
N ASN A 3 -27.91 -4.65 3.91
CA ASN A 3 -26.79 -5.57 4.13
C ASN A 3 -26.04 -5.68 2.78
N LYS A 4 -24.98 -4.89 2.59
CA LYS A 4 -24.05 -5.14 1.49
C LYS A 4 -23.46 -6.52 1.74
N THR A 5 -23.94 -7.51 1.00
CA THR A 5 -23.32 -8.86 0.96
C THR A 5 -22.00 -8.74 0.22
N TYR A 6 -20.93 -8.54 0.97
CA TYR A 6 -19.57 -8.73 0.43
C TYR A 6 -19.18 -10.21 0.51
N ASP A 7 -18.48 -10.66 -0.51
CA ASP A 7 -17.90 -12.00 -0.50
C ASP A 7 -16.51 -11.92 0.17
N ARG A 8 -16.47 -12.33 1.45
CA ARG A 8 -15.25 -12.32 2.25
C ARG A 8 -14.12 -13.13 1.60
N GLU A 9 -14.44 -14.30 1.07
CA GLU A 9 -13.42 -15.18 0.47
C GLU A 9 -12.86 -14.57 -0.80
N LYS A 10 -13.67 -13.87 -1.58
CA LYS A 10 -13.23 -13.11 -2.75
C LYS A 10 -12.27 -11.99 -2.35
N SER A 11 -12.62 -11.18 -1.36
CA SER A 11 -11.76 -10.10 -0.84
C SER A 11 -10.43 -10.66 -0.31
N LEU A 12 -10.48 -11.71 0.52
CA LEU A 12 -9.27 -12.34 1.06
C LEU A 12 -8.39 -12.93 -0.03
N SER A 13 -8.98 -13.54 -1.07
CA SER A 13 -8.26 -14.07 -2.22
C SER A 13 -7.58 -12.96 -3.02
N LEU A 14 -8.24 -11.81 -3.20
CA LEU A 14 -7.67 -10.65 -3.88
C LEU A 14 -6.50 -10.05 -3.08
N ILE A 15 -6.70 -9.80 -1.78
CA ILE A 15 -5.63 -9.30 -0.90
C ILE A 15 -4.43 -10.28 -0.92
N LYS A 16 -4.69 -11.58 -0.83
CA LYS A 16 -3.66 -12.62 -0.88
C LYS A 16 -2.86 -12.56 -2.18
N SER A 17 -3.55 -12.52 -3.32
CA SER A 17 -2.87 -12.51 -4.62
C SER A 17 -1.98 -11.29 -4.81
N LEU A 18 -2.45 -10.11 -4.39
CA LEU A 18 -1.69 -8.87 -4.48
C LEU A 18 -0.55 -8.81 -3.46
N SER A 19 -0.80 -9.17 -2.19
CA SER A 19 0.20 -9.04 -1.13
C SER A 19 1.34 -10.05 -1.23
N LEU A 20 1.13 -11.22 -1.83
CA LEU A 20 2.17 -12.22 -2.03
C LEU A 20 2.94 -12.04 -3.35
N ALA A 21 2.42 -11.26 -4.29
CA ALA A 21 3.10 -10.98 -5.54
C ALA A 21 4.47 -10.33 -5.29
N PHE A 22 5.46 -10.71 -6.10
CA PHE A 22 6.76 -10.06 -6.12
C PHE A 22 6.61 -8.64 -6.65
N GLY A 23 7.08 -7.64 -5.93
CA GLY A 23 6.91 -6.26 -6.34
C GLY A 23 7.60 -5.26 -5.42
N PRO A 24 8.91 -5.44 -5.12
CA PRO A 24 9.67 -4.39 -4.44
C PRO A 24 9.73 -3.15 -5.32
N THR A 25 9.89 -1.98 -4.69
CA THR A 25 9.97 -0.69 -5.37
C THR A 25 10.96 -0.71 -6.53
N GLY A 26 10.48 -0.39 -7.72
CA GLY A 26 11.24 -0.45 -8.97
C GLY A 26 11.07 -1.76 -9.75
N CYS A 27 10.34 -2.73 -9.20
CA CYS A 27 10.00 -4.00 -9.87
C CYS A 27 8.52 -4.38 -9.65
N GLU A 28 7.62 -3.44 -9.88
CA GLU A 28 6.18 -3.56 -9.63
C GLU A 28 5.43 -4.36 -10.72
N GLU A 29 6.10 -4.74 -11.81
CA GLU A 29 5.50 -5.40 -12.98
C GLU A 29 4.61 -6.62 -12.65
N PRO A 30 5.00 -7.56 -11.75
CA PRO A 30 4.14 -8.70 -11.45
C PRO A 30 2.83 -8.30 -10.78
N VAL A 31 2.85 -7.23 -9.97
CA VAL A 31 1.65 -6.68 -9.32
C VAL A 31 0.79 -5.93 -10.33
N ALA A 32 1.43 -5.11 -11.16
CA ALA A 32 0.78 -4.38 -12.22
C ALA A 32 -0.01 -5.32 -13.15
N ALA A 33 0.59 -6.45 -13.55
CA ALA A 33 -0.08 -7.45 -14.38
C ALA A 33 -1.34 -8.04 -13.72
N LEU A 34 -1.33 -8.26 -12.39
CA LEU A 34 -2.51 -8.73 -11.67
C LEU A 34 -3.64 -7.69 -11.67
N ILE A 35 -3.29 -6.41 -11.52
CA ILE A 35 -4.24 -5.29 -11.53
C ILE A 35 -4.81 -5.10 -12.93
N GLU A 36 -3.97 -5.08 -13.96
CA GLU A 36 -4.39 -4.96 -15.37
C GLU A 36 -5.37 -6.07 -15.75
N ASN A 37 -5.05 -7.33 -15.44
CA ASN A 37 -5.96 -8.45 -15.69
C ASN A 37 -7.34 -8.27 -15.02
N LYS A 38 -7.38 -7.68 -13.83
CA LYS A 38 -8.64 -7.37 -13.14
C LYS A 38 -9.42 -6.25 -13.81
N LEU A 39 -8.75 -5.17 -14.23
CA LEU A 39 -9.37 -4.07 -14.96
C LEU A 39 -9.89 -4.49 -16.33
N GLU A 40 -9.15 -5.33 -17.06
CA GLU A 40 -9.58 -5.92 -18.31
C GLU A 40 -10.83 -6.79 -18.14
N ALA A 41 -10.86 -7.65 -17.12
CA ALA A 41 -12.01 -8.48 -16.80
C ALA A 41 -13.27 -7.66 -16.47
N LEU A 42 -13.10 -6.45 -15.92
CA LEU A 42 -14.18 -5.49 -15.65
C LEU A 42 -14.47 -4.57 -16.84
N SER A 43 -13.75 -4.70 -17.95
CA SER A 43 -13.83 -3.81 -19.12
C SER A 43 -13.62 -2.32 -18.77
N VAL A 44 -12.81 -2.03 -17.77
CA VAL A 44 -12.48 -0.66 -17.34
C VAL A 44 -11.27 -0.16 -18.12
N PRO A 45 -11.38 0.98 -18.82
CA PRO A 45 -10.26 1.55 -19.55
C PRO A 45 -9.18 2.06 -18.60
N PHE A 46 -7.93 1.75 -18.91
CA PHE A 46 -6.77 2.24 -18.17
C PHE A 46 -5.62 2.59 -19.12
N ILE A 47 -4.69 3.36 -18.61
CA ILE A 47 -3.40 3.64 -19.25
C ILE A 47 -2.27 3.31 -18.27
N ARG A 48 -1.10 3.02 -18.83
CA ARG A 48 0.14 2.96 -18.07
C ARG A 48 0.99 4.18 -18.43
N ASP A 49 1.40 4.96 -17.43
CA ASP A 49 2.28 6.09 -17.66
C ASP A 49 3.76 5.68 -17.79
N ARG A 50 4.65 6.65 -18.04
CA ARG A 50 6.09 6.37 -18.21
C ARG A 50 6.80 5.95 -16.91
N MET A 51 6.21 6.23 -15.75
CA MET A 51 6.74 5.78 -14.47
C MET A 51 6.35 4.33 -14.15
N GLY A 52 5.29 3.82 -14.80
CA GLY A 52 4.72 2.51 -14.55
C GLY A 52 3.41 2.54 -13.76
N ASN A 53 2.90 3.72 -13.39
CA ASN A 53 1.59 3.82 -12.76
C ASN A 53 0.50 3.29 -13.68
N ILE A 54 -0.49 2.57 -13.11
CA ILE A 54 -1.73 2.21 -13.81
C ILE A 54 -2.79 3.23 -13.42
N ILE A 55 -3.40 3.87 -14.40
CA ILE A 55 -4.43 4.89 -14.21
C ILE A 55 -5.71 4.42 -14.91
N ALA A 56 -6.64 3.88 -14.14
CA ALA A 56 -7.97 3.50 -14.60
C ALA A 56 -8.95 4.66 -14.41
N ARG A 57 -9.98 4.77 -15.27
CA ARG A 57 -10.94 5.87 -15.19
C ARG A 57 -12.37 5.39 -15.31
N LEU A 58 -13.22 5.79 -14.36
CA LEU A 58 -14.67 5.75 -14.47
C LEU A 58 -15.22 7.15 -14.71
N ARG A 59 -16.25 7.27 -15.55
CA ARG A 59 -16.90 8.55 -15.89
C ARG A 59 -18.37 8.47 -15.56
N PHE A 60 -18.86 9.45 -14.83
CA PHE A 60 -20.25 9.55 -14.40
C PHE A 60 -20.90 10.83 -14.92
N GLY A 61 -22.21 10.82 -15.12
CA GLY A 61 -22.98 11.93 -15.64
C GLY A 61 -22.77 12.20 -17.14
N ASP A 62 -22.99 13.43 -17.59
CA ASP A 62 -22.82 13.82 -18.99
C ASP A 62 -21.35 13.85 -19.38
N VAL A 63 -20.91 12.89 -20.19
CA VAL A 63 -19.52 12.72 -20.62
C VAL A 63 -19.03 13.86 -21.52
N GLU A 64 -19.90 14.61 -22.15
CA GLU A 64 -19.59 15.75 -23.01
C GLU A 64 -19.58 17.09 -22.24
N SER A 65 -19.94 17.07 -20.96
CA SER A 65 -19.98 18.27 -20.13
C SER A 65 -18.60 18.93 -20.02
N CYS A 66 -18.57 20.27 -20.16
CA CYS A 66 -17.38 21.06 -19.92
C CYS A 66 -17.20 21.32 -18.42
N GLY A 67 -15.92 21.23 -17.94
CA GLY A 67 -15.63 21.53 -16.53
C GLY A 67 -15.98 20.42 -15.55
N ARG A 68 -15.96 19.17 -16.00
CA ARG A 68 -16.15 17.98 -15.17
C ARG A 68 -15.18 17.97 -13.98
N ARG A 69 -15.69 17.58 -12.81
CA ARG A 69 -14.86 17.41 -11.62
C ARG A 69 -13.99 16.17 -11.76
N LYS A 70 -12.80 16.23 -11.20
CA LYS A 70 -11.83 15.13 -11.22
C LYS A 70 -11.50 14.71 -9.81
N MET A 71 -11.75 13.45 -9.51
CA MET A 71 -11.33 12.82 -8.25
C MET A 71 -10.23 11.79 -8.57
N MET A 72 -9.16 11.82 -7.80
CA MET A 72 -8.11 10.80 -7.85
C MET A 72 -8.26 9.91 -6.60
N VAL A 73 -8.18 8.62 -6.77
CA VAL A 73 -8.03 7.63 -5.69
C VAL A 73 -6.71 6.93 -5.93
N SER A 74 -5.80 6.93 -4.98
CA SER A 74 -4.47 6.32 -5.14
C SER A 74 -4.15 5.32 -4.05
N ALA A 75 -3.42 4.28 -4.42
CA ALA A 75 -2.78 3.28 -3.58
C ALA A 75 -1.51 2.81 -4.26
N HIS A 76 -0.44 2.53 -3.51
CA HIS A 76 0.80 2.14 -4.15
C HIS A 76 0.92 0.63 -4.36
N MET A 77 1.55 0.26 -5.49
CA MET A 77 1.79 -1.13 -5.88
C MET A 77 3.09 -1.70 -5.31
N ASP A 78 4.04 -0.87 -4.97
CA ASP A 78 5.33 -1.29 -4.49
C ASP A 78 5.31 -1.75 -3.03
N GLU A 79 6.34 -2.43 -2.63
CA GLU A 79 6.63 -2.84 -1.27
C GLU A 79 8.10 -2.59 -0.96
N VAL A 80 8.43 -2.42 0.32
CA VAL A 80 9.83 -2.41 0.76
C VAL A 80 10.52 -3.73 0.41
N GLY A 81 11.81 -3.65 0.08
CA GLY A 81 12.59 -4.82 -0.28
C GLY A 81 14.08 -4.52 -0.24
N PHE A 82 14.83 -5.21 -1.08
CA PHE A 82 16.27 -5.03 -1.18
C PHE A 82 16.71 -5.10 -2.63
N MET A 83 17.91 -4.61 -2.89
CA MET A 83 18.60 -4.73 -4.19
C MET A 83 19.98 -5.35 -3.98
N VAL A 84 20.35 -6.27 -4.85
CA VAL A 84 21.69 -6.87 -4.86
C VAL A 84 22.69 -5.80 -5.34
N ASN A 85 23.67 -5.47 -4.51
CA ASN A 85 24.71 -4.50 -4.82
C ASN A 85 26.08 -5.15 -5.11
N GLU A 86 26.30 -6.38 -4.61
CA GLU A 86 27.53 -7.14 -4.83
C GLU A 86 27.24 -8.65 -4.81
N VAL A 87 28.00 -9.42 -5.57
CA VAL A 87 28.07 -10.89 -5.49
C VAL A 87 29.50 -11.26 -5.13
N ASP A 88 29.72 -11.90 -3.98
CA ASP A 88 31.05 -12.28 -3.54
C ASP A 88 31.55 -13.57 -4.20
N ASP A 89 32.81 -13.92 -3.98
CA ASP A 89 33.44 -15.10 -4.58
C ASP A 89 32.87 -16.44 -4.09
N LYS A 90 32.08 -16.40 -2.99
CA LYS A 90 31.37 -17.56 -2.44
C LYS A 90 29.93 -17.67 -2.93
N GLY A 91 29.50 -16.78 -3.81
CA GLY A 91 28.16 -16.76 -4.37
C GLY A 91 27.11 -16.11 -3.45
N TYR A 92 27.49 -15.43 -2.37
CA TYR A 92 26.55 -14.68 -1.55
C TYR A 92 26.21 -13.32 -2.17
N PHE A 93 24.95 -12.92 -2.08
CA PHE A 93 24.48 -11.61 -2.52
C PHE A 93 24.48 -10.63 -1.35
N HIS A 94 25.28 -9.57 -1.46
CA HIS A 94 25.19 -8.41 -0.57
C HIS A 94 24.06 -7.50 -1.04
N ILE A 95 23.34 -6.91 -0.09
CA ILE A 95 22.09 -6.22 -0.37
C ILE A 95 22.03 -4.85 0.33
N ASP A 96 21.40 -3.89 -0.34
CA ASP A 96 20.92 -2.65 0.26
C ASP A 96 19.39 -2.65 0.37
N THR A 97 18.87 -1.92 1.34
CA THR A 97 17.42 -1.77 1.49
C THR A 97 16.85 -0.85 0.41
N VAL A 98 15.69 -1.23 -0.10
CA VAL A 98 14.83 -0.39 -0.94
C VAL A 98 13.60 -0.07 -0.09
N GLY A 99 13.50 1.19 0.34
CA GLY A 99 12.54 1.60 1.38
C GLY A 99 13.04 1.37 2.82
N GLY A 100 12.20 1.63 3.78
CA GLY A 100 12.54 1.59 5.20
C GLY A 100 12.33 0.24 5.86
N ILE A 101 13.39 -0.57 6.04
CA ILE A 101 13.32 -1.87 6.72
C ILE A 101 14.21 -1.87 7.96
N ASP A 102 13.69 -2.33 9.11
CA ASP A 102 14.48 -2.55 10.32
C ASP A 102 15.32 -3.81 10.19
N ALA A 103 16.64 -3.68 10.36
CA ALA A 103 17.57 -4.81 10.29
C ALA A 103 17.23 -5.94 11.29
N SER A 104 16.54 -5.64 12.38
CA SER A 104 16.16 -6.64 13.39
C SER A 104 15.16 -7.68 12.88
N VAL A 105 14.40 -7.37 11.82
CA VAL A 105 13.43 -8.30 11.24
C VAL A 105 13.97 -9.11 10.06
N MET A 106 15.24 -8.93 9.68
CA MET A 106 15.80 -9.45 8.43
C MET A 106 16.46 -10.82 8.57
N ALA A 107 17.36 -10.98 9.56
CA ALA A 107 18.17 -12.19 9.69
C ALA A 107 17.33 -13.48 9.85
N GLY A 108 17.66 -14.51 9.10
CA GLY A 108 16.97 -15.80 9.09
C GLY A 108 15.67 -15.81 8.28
N ARG A 109 15.36 -14.75 7.53
CA ARG A 109 14.13 -14.70 6.72
C ARG A 109 14.36 -15.31 5.35
N LYS A 110 13.35 -16.05 4.88
CA LYS A 110 13.26 -16.50 3.50
C LYS A 110 13.00 -15.31 2.59
N VAL A 111 13.64 -15.32 1.43
CA VAL A 111 13.49 -14.29 0.41
C VAL A 111 13.38 -14.89 -0.98
N LEU A 112 12.82 -14.10 -1.90
CA LEU A 112 12.86 -14.32 -3.33
C LEU A 112 13.81 -13.29 -3.94
N VAL A 113 14.69 -13.75 -4.84
CA VAL A 113 15.66 -12.91 -5.54
C VAL A 113 15.42 -13.01 -7.03
N GLY A 114 15.42 -11.89 -7.76
CA GLY A 114 15.32 -11.89 -9.22
C GLY A 114 14.81 -10.59 -9.82
N ASP A 115 14.22 -10.71 -11.02
CA ASP A 115 13.73 -9.62 -11.86
C ASP A 115 12.18 -9.57 -11.98
N GLY A 116 11.48 -10.35 -11.17
CA GLY A 116 10.03 -10.52 -11.25
C GLY A 116 9.57 -11.58 -12.27
N LYS A 117 10.40 -11.96 -13.23
CA LYS A 117 10.12 -13.04 -14.21
C LYS A 117 10.78 -14.34 -13.81
N ARG A 118 12.04 -14.27 -13.40
CA ARG A 118 12.81 -15.40 -12.86
C ARG A 118 13.11 -15.09 -11.41
N LEU A 119 12.71 -16.00 -10.53
CA LEU A 119 12.88 -15.87 -9.11
C LEU A 119 13.59 -17.10 -8.55
N THR A 120 14.57 -16.89 -7.70
CA THR A 120 15.19 -17.95 -6.89
C THR A 120 14.92 -17.72 -5.42
N CYS A 121 14.85 -18.80 -4.65
CA CYS A 121 14.70 -18.72 -3.21
C CYS A 121 16.05 -18.52 -2.55
N GLY A 122 16.07 -17.75 -1.46
CA GLY A 122 17.24 -17.55 -0.64
C GLY A 122 16.88 -17.33 0.83
N VAL A 123 17.89 -17.15 1.65
CA VAL A 123 17.76 -16.84 3.07
C VAL A 123 18.66 -15.65 3.39
N ILE A 124 18.14 -14.64 4.10
CA ILE A 124 19.00 -13.58 4.64
C ILE A 124 19.81 -14.16 5.79
N ALA A 125 21.10 -14.27 5.59
CA ALA A 125 22.03 -14.84 6.54
C ALA A 125 22.79 -13.74 7.29
N SER A 126 23.33 -14.09 8.44
CA SER A 126 24.17 -13.25 9.28
C SER A 126 25.23 -14.09 9.96
N THR A 127 26.24 -13.44 10.55
CA THR A 127 27.23 -14.15 11.38
C THR A 127 26.53 -14.95 12.49
N ALA A 128 26.76 -16.27 12.51
CA ALA A 128 26.16 -17.15 13.50
C ALA A 128 26.56 -16.74 14.94
N ILE A 129 25.65 -16.86 15.89
CA ILE A 129 25.82 -16.43 17.28
C ILE A 129 27.06 -17.05 17.95
N HIS A 130 27.46 -18.24 17.52
CA HIS A 130 28.66 -18.93 18.04
C HIS A 130 29.96 -18.23 17.66
N HIS A 131 29.97 -17.47 16.57
CA HIS A 131 31.12 -16.73 16.08
C HIS A 131 31.12 -15.26 16.54
N LYS A 132 30.05 -14.79 17.21
CA LYS A 132 29.94 -13.43 17.75
C LYS A 132 30.59 -13.30 19.11
N LYS A 133 31.23 -12.15 19.40
CA LYS A 133 31.68 -11.79 20.74
C LYS A 133 30.49 -11.65 21.69
N LYS A 134 30.72 -11.84 23.00
CA LYS A 134 29.67 -11.83 24.03
C LYS A 134 28.79 -10.58 24.02
N ASP A 135 29.39 -9.43 23.82
CA ASP A 135 28.76 -8.09 23.79
C ASP A 135 28.02 -7.79 22.49
N GLU A 136 28.24 -8.57 21.40
CA GLU A 136 27.56 -8.45 20.13
C GLU A 136 26.33 -9.37 20.02
N ARG A 137 26.22 -10.40 20.88
CA ARG A 137 25.18 -11.42 20.79
C ARG A 137 23.74 -10.91 21.02
N SER A 138 23.61 -9.83 21.79
CA SER A 138 22.32 -9.19 22.13
C SER A 138 21.92 -8.07 21.19
N LYS A 139 22.76 -7.71 20.20
CA LYS A 139 22.50 -6.62 19.27
C LYS A 139 21.99 -7.16 17.95
N ALA A 140 21.02 -6.45 17.35
CA ALA A 140 20.66 -6.69 15.96
C ALA A 140 21.92 -6.52 15.07
N GLU A 141 22.05 -7.36 14.05
CA GLU A 141 23.14 -7.25 13.10
C GLU A 141 22.94 -5.97 12.26
N LYS A 142 24.06 -5.37 11.87
CA LYS A 142 24.03 -4.24 10.95
C LYS A 142 23.76 -4.75 9.53
N LEU A 143 23.10 -3.92 8.71
CA LEU A 143 22.76 -4.26 7.33
C LEU A 143 23.99 -4.73 6.53
N GLU A 144 25.11 -4.05 6.67
CA GLU A 144 26.34 -4.34 5.92
C GLU A 144 26.96 -5.73 6.22
N LYS A 145 26.44 -6.41 7.26
CA LYS A 145 26.85 -7.77 7.63
C LYS A 145 25.80 -8.83 7.25
N LEU A 146 24.70 -8.40 6.66
CA LEU A 146 23.66 -9.29 6.16
C LEU A 146 23.94 -9.59 4.68
N TYR A 147 23.67 -10.81 4.28
CA TYR A 147 23.78 -11.26 2.90
C TYR A 147 22.71 -12.29 2.60
N VAL A 148 22.42 -12.51 1.33
CA VAL A 148 21.47 -13.54 0.90
C VAL A 148 22.25 -14.76 0.41
N ASP A 149 21.94 -15.89 0.98
CA ASP A 149 22.43 -17.21 0.60
C ASP A 149 21.35 -17.90 -0.25
N ILE A 150 21.67 -18.22 -1.50
CA ILE A 150 20.83 -18.97 -2.43
C ILE A 150 21.30 -20.41 -2.64
N GLY A 151 22.36 -20.83 -1.92
CA GLY A 151 22.95 -22.16 -2.04
C GLY A 151 23.94 -22.32 -3.21
N ALA A 152 24.38 -21.23 -3.85
CA ALA A 152 25.38 -21.26 -4.90
C ALA A 152 26.77 -21.57 -4.32
N ALA A 153 27.59 -22.34 -5.05
CA ALA A 153 28.93 -22.71 -4.61
C ALA A 153 29.96 -21.58 -4.82
N ASP A 154 29.72 -20.73 -5.79
CA ASP A 154 30.60 -19.63 -6.17
C ASP A 154 29.84 -18.53 -6.94
N ARG A 155 30.57 -17.46 -7.30
CA ARG A 155 30.03 -16.32 -8.07
C ARG A 155 29.47 -16.73 -9.44
N GLU A 156 30.11 -17.67 -10.14
CA GLU A 156 29.69 -18.08 -11.49
C GLU A 156 28.35 -18.83 -11.44
N GLU A 157 28.18 -19.67 -10.44
CA GLU A 157 26.90 -20.34 -10.22
C GLU A 157 25.82 -19.33 -9.78
N ALA A 158 26.13 -18.42 -8.85
CA ALA A 158 25.18 -17.40 -8.39
C ALA A 158 24.69 -16.52 -9.55
N ALA A 159 25.56 -16.13 -10.49
CA ALA A 159 25.21 -15.33 -11.66
C ALA A 159 24.22 -16.01 -12.62
N GLN A 160 24.02 -17.33 -12.53
CA GLN A 160 23.00 -18.03 -13.31
C GLN A 160 21.57 -17.74 -12.80
N TYR A 161 21.43 -17.31 -11.55
CA TYR A 161 20.14 -17.05 -10.90
C TYR A 161 19.82 -15.57 -10.81
N ALA A 162 20.77 -14.72 -10.44
CA ALA A 162 20.59 -13.29 -10.28
C ALA A 162 21.91 -12.54 -10.40
N ASP A 163 21.84 -11.23 -10.66
CA ASP A 163 22.97 -10.33 -10.85
C ASP A 163 22.87 -9.09 -9.96
N ILE A 164 23.91 -8.26 -9.96
CA ILE A 164 23.87 -6.91 -9.39
C ILE A 164 22.70 -6.14 -10.01
N GLY A 165 21.91 -5.48 -9.16
CA GLY A 165 20.67 -4.80 -9.55
C GLY A 165 19.42 -5.68 -9.52
N SER A 166 19.55 -7.00 -9.26
CA SER A 166 18.38 -7.85 -9.00
C SER A 166 17.70 -7.45 -7.69
N PHE A 167 16.39 -7.57 -7.68
CA PHE A 167 15.56 -7.25 -6.52
C PHE A 167 15.42 -8.43 -5.58
N VAL A 168 15.15 -8.12 -4.30
CA VAL A 168 14.92 -9.12 -3.26
C VAL A 168 13.69 -8.69 -2.45
N THR A 169 12.77 -9.61 -2.21
CA THR A 169 11.65 -9.40 -1.29
C THR A 169 11.48 -10.57 -0.32
N PHE A 170 10.81 -10.34 0.78
CA PHE A 170 10.50 -11.42 1.72
C PHE A 170 9.61 -12.49 1.06
N ASP A 171 9.97 -13.76 1.21
CA ASP A 171 9.08 -14.88 0.93
C ASP A 171 8.21 -15.14 2.17
N SER A 172 6.93 -14.81 2.06
CA SER A 172 5.99 -14.79 3.17
C SER A 172 4.74 -15.61 2.87
N GLU A 173 4.03 -15.98 3.91
CA GLU A 173 2.77 -16.70 3.86
C GLU A 173 1.59 -15.76 4.16
N PHE A 174 0.47 -16.00 3.50
CA PHE A 174 -0.80 -15.36 3.81
C PHE A 174 -1.67 -16.31 4.63
N TYR A 175 -2.17 -15.85 5.77
CA TYR A 175 -3.20 -16.57 6.52
C TYR A 175 -4.04 -15.64 7.38
N THR A 176 -5.22 -16.14 7.76
CA THR A 176 -6.11 -15.47 8.71
C THR A 176 -6.09 -16.17 10.06
N PHE A 177 -6.19 -15.41 11.14
CA PHE A 177 -6.13 -15.95 12.51
C PHE A 177 -6.98 -15.12 13.49
N GLY A 178 -6.92 -15.51 14.77
CA GLY A 178 -7.71 -14.86 15.81
C GLY A 178 -9.18 -15.28 15.80
N LYS A 179 -10.00 -14.62 16.64
CA LYS A 179 -11.42 -14.89 16.73
C LYS A 179 -12.09 -14.63 15.38
N ASN A 180 -12.88 -15.57 14.90
CA ASN A 180 -13.56 -15.52 13.60
C ASN A 180 -12.62 -15.27 12.40
N LYS A 181 -11.32 -15.59 12.56
CA LYS A 181 -10.30 -15.32 11.54
C LYS A 181 -10.29 -13.84 11.07
N SER A 182 -10.51 -12.92 12.00
CA SER A 182 -10.62 -11.48 11.69
C SER A 182 -9.30 -10.80 11.39
N PHE A 183 -8.17 -11.38 11.83
CA PHE A 183 -6.85 -10.88 11.52
C PHE A 183 -6.31 -11.47 10.23
N ILE A 184 -5.65 -10.65 9.45
CA ILE A 184 -4.93 -11.01 8.21
C ILE A 184 -3.44 -10.84 8.50
N LYS A 185 -2.64 -11.85 8.16
CA LYS A 185 -1.18 -11.77 8.14
C LYS A 185 -0.66 -11.93 6.72
N SER A 186 0.18 -11.02 6.27
CA SER A 186 0.96 -11.14 5.03
C SER A 186 2.17 -10.20 5.07
N LYS A 187 3.06 -10.30 4.07
CA LYS A 187 3.91 -9.17 3.68
C LYS A 187 3.09 -8.14 2.90
N ALA A 188 3.62 -6.98 2.62
CA ALA A 188 3.11 -5.99 1.66
C ALA A 188 1.60 -5.68 1.82
N LEU A 189 1.02 -5.78 3.05
CA LEU A 189 -0.31 -5.23 3.29
C LEU A 189 -0.31 -3.73 3.03
N ASP A 190 0.81 -3.11 3.24
CA ASP A 190 1.24 -1.79 2.80
C ASP A 190 1.75 -1.86 1.35
N ASP A 191 1.08 -1.29 0.32
CA ASP A 191 -0.33 -0.88 0.40
C ASP A 191 -1.18 -1.70 -0.60
N ARG A 192 -0.91 -3.02 -0.65
CA ARG A 192 -1.69 -3.93 -1.50
C ARG A 192 -3.14 -4.06 -1.01
N MET A 193 -3.41 -3.69 0.27
CA MET A 193 -4.78 -3.59 0.76
C MET A 193 -5.50 -2.41 0.12
N GLY A 194 -4.88 -1.24 0.00
CA GLY A 194 -5.43 -0.11 -0.73
C GLY A 194 -5.67 -0.44 -2.21
N CYS A 195 -4.72 -1.13 -2.86
CA CYS A 195 -4.91 -1.61 -4.23
C CYS A 195 -6.13 -2.56 -4.34
N ALA A 196 -6.30 -3.49 -3.40
CA ALA A 196 -7.45 -4.39 -3.37
C ALA A 196 -8.76 -3.63 -3.15
N ALA A 197 -8.77 -2.67 -2.23
CA ALA A 197 -9.93 -1.82 -1.96
C ALA A 197 -10.34 -1.02 -3.20
N MET A 198 -9.38 -0.44 -3.93
CA MET A 198 -9.66 0.26 -5.18
C MET A 198 -10.30 -0.65 -6.23
N LEU A 199 -9.79 -1.87 -6.42
CA LEU A 199 -10.36 -2.83 -7.38
C LEU A 199 -11.78 -3.23 -7.02
N GLU A 200 -12.09 -3.43 -5.73
CA GLU A 200 -13.45 -3.74 -5.27
C GLU A 200 -14.38 -2.53 -5.43
N VAL A 201 -13.91 -1.31 -5.19
CA VAL A 201 -14.69 -0.08 -5.42
C VAL A 201 -14.97 0.10 -6.92
N ILE A 202 -13.99 -0.13 -7.80
CA ILE A 202 -14.17 -0.12 -9.25
C ILE A 202 -15.27 -1.12 -9.65
N GLU A 203 -15.17 -2.37 -9.18
CA GLU A 203 -16.17 -3.42 -9.47
C GLU A 203 -17.58 -3.03 -8.99
N ALA A 204 -17.68 -2.35 -7.84
CA ALA A 204 -18.96 -1.91 -7.31
C ALA A 204 -19.57 -0.71 -8.06
N LEU A 205 -18.75 0.07 -8.77
CA LEU A 205 -19.17 1.32 -9.41
C LEU A 205 -19.24 1.26 -10.94
N VAL A 206 -18.62 0.29 -11.59
CA VAL A 206 -18.48 0.23 -13.05
C VAL A 206 -19.81 0.28 -13.79
N ASP A 207 -20.85 -0.35 -13.24
CA ASP A 207 -22.22 -0.39 -13.80
C ASP A 207 -23.18 0.54 -13.05
N THR A 208 -22.66 1.48 -12.26
CA THR A 208 -23.49 2.39 -11.45
C THR A 208 -23.64 3.72 -12.18
N ASP A 209 -24.85 4.24 -12.23
CA ASP A 209 -25.10 5.62 -12.65
C ASP A 209 -25.05 6.54 -11.42
N LEU A 210 -24.14 7.53 -11.45
CA LEU A 210 -24.04 8.55 -10.40
C LEU A 210 -24.45 9.89 -10.97
N SER A 211 -25.20 10.66 -10.18
CA SER A 211 -25.58 12.03 -10.51
C SER A 211 -24.34 12.93 -10.49
N GLY A 212 -24.23 13.80 -11.50
CA GLY A 212 -23.17 14.80 -11.64
C GLY A 212 -21.99 14.38 -12.52
N ASP A 213 -21.32 15.40 -13.04
CA ASP A 213 -20.26 15.25 -14.03
C ASP A 213 -18.92 15.02 -13.34
N LEU A 214 -18.58 13.77 -13.10
CA LEU A 214 -17.40 13.35 -12.35
C LEU A 214 -16.56 12.35 -13.16
N ASP A 215 -15.27 12.61 -13.21
CA ASP A 215 -14.24 11.65 -13.62
C ASP A 215 -13.52 11.14 -12.36
N VAL A 216 -13.58 9.84 -12.10
CA VAL A 216 -12.81 9.20 -11.02
C VAL A 216 -11.64 8.44 -11.64
N TYR A 217 -10.42 8.83 -11.22
CA TYR A 217 -9.17 8.21 -11.64
C TYR A 217 -8.64 7.34 -10.50
N PHE A 218 -8.58 6.05 -10.71
CA PHE A 218 -7.97 5.09 -9.80
C PHE A 218 -6.52 4.87 -10.22
N CYS A 219 -5.60 5.36 -9.39
CA CYS A 219 -4.17 5.37 -9.66
C CYS A 219 -3.45 4.34 -8.79
N PHE A 220 -3.03 3.25 -9.38
CA PHE A 220 -2.14 2.29 -8.76
C PHE A 220 -0.72 2.79 -8.97
N THR A 221 -0.15 3.39 -7.93
CA THR A 221 1.10 4.14 -8.02
C THR A 221 2.31 3.25 -7.81
N VAL A 222 3.47 3.72 -8.26
CA VAL A 222 4.77 3.07 -8.08
C VAL A 222 5.70 3.94 -7.26
N ARG A 223 6.72 3.33 -6.62
CA ARG A 223 7.82 4.04 -5.94
C ARG A 223 7.35 4.98 -4.83
N GLU A 224 6.34 4.58 -4.08
CA GLU A 224 5.95 5.30 -2.86
C GLU A 224 7.08 5.24 -1.84
N GLU A 225 7.60 4.04 -1.59
CA GLU A 225 8.57 3.69 -0.55
C GLU A 225 9.95 4.37 -0.71
N ILE A 226 10.23 4.96 -1.89
CA ILE A 226 11.44 5.74 -2.18
C ILE A 226 11.10 7.11 -2.80
N GLY A 227 10.22 7.87 -2.16
CA GLY A 227 10.06 9.29 -2.46
C GLY A 227 8.83 9.68 -3.25
N LEU A 228 7.74 8.88 -3.25
CA LEU A 228 6.39 9.25 -3.69
C LEU A 228 6.32 9.69 -5.16
N SER A 229 7.23 9.21 -6.01
CA SER A 229 7.44 9.79 -7.36
C SER A 229 6.35 9.39 -8.34
N GLY A 230 5.79 8.19 -8.21
CA GLY A 230 4.67 7.73 -9.03
C GLY A 230 3.43 8.59 -8.83
N ALA A 231 3.04 8.82 -7.60
CA ALA A 231 1.88 9.64 -7.26
C ALA A 231 2.01 11.09 -7.75
N LEU A 232 3.22 11.67 -7.65
CA LEU A 232 3.48 13.02 -8.17
C LEU A 232 3.23 13.10 -9.67
N THR A 233 3.74 12.11 -10.43
CA THR A 233 3.58 12.11 -11.90
C THR A 233 2.13 11.87 -12.31
N ALA A 234 1.43 10.95 -11.66
CA ALA A 234 0.01 10.70 -11.88
C ALA A 234 -0.85 11.93 -11.58
N ALA A 235 -0.63 12.59 -10.44
CA ALA A 235 -1.37 13.79 -10.06
C ALA A 235 -1.13 14.97 -11.02
N ASN A 236 0.10 15.15 -11.50
CA ASN A 236 0.40 16.17 -12.52
C ASN A 236 -0.28 15.88 -13.87
N LEU A 237 -0.42 14.61 -14.25
CA LEU A 237 -1.13 14.21 -15.47
C LEU A 237 -2.63 14.45 -15.35
N ILE A 238 -3.25 14.08 -14.24
CA ILE A 238 -4.70 14.13 -14.01
C ILE A 238 -5.16 15.53 -13.65
N ARG A 239 -4.42 16.23 -12.78
CA ARG A 239 -4.79 17.49 -12.14
C ARG A 239 -6.15 17.40 -11.44
N PRO A 240 -6.25 16.57 -10.38
CA PRO A 240 -7.51 16.34 -9.69
C PRO A 240 -7.92 17.53 -8.83
N ASP A 241 -9.24 17.71 -8.63
CA ASP A 241 -9.80 18.68 -7.69
C ASP A 241 -9.71 18.14 -6.24
N LEU A 242 -9.81 16.82 -6.08
CA LEU A 242 -9.70 16.09 -4.80
C LEU A 242 -8.96 14.78 -5.02
N ALA A 243 -8.09 14.42 -4.09
CA ALA A 243 -7.44 13.12 -4.07
C ALA A 243 -7.68 12.37 -2.74
N LEU A 244 -8.08 11.12 -2.85
CA LEU A 244 -8.15 10.16 -1.75
C LEU A 244 -6.92 9.27 -1.83
N VAL A 245 -6.11 9.25 -0.78
CA VAL A 245 -4.90 8.42 -0.69
C VAL A 245 -5.21 7.29 0.26
N LEU A 246 -5.28 6.08 -0.27
CA LEU A 246 -5.42 4.86 0.50
C LEU A 246 -4.03 4.45 0.95
N GLU A 247 -3.96 3.95 2.16
CA GLU A 247 -2.70 3.63 2.80
C GLU A 247 -2.88 2.61 3.92
N THR A 248 -1.78 2.18 4.49
CA THR A 248 -1.77 1.59 5.82
C THR A 248 -1.11 2.54 6.83
N THR A 249 -1.27 2.30 8.10
CA THR A 249 -0.59 3.11 9.13
C THR A 249 -0.14 2.27 10.31
N ALA A 250 1.08 2.54 10.77
CA ALA A 250 1.62 1.89 11.95
C ALA A 250 0.76 2.20 13.19
N VAL A 251 0.46 1.19 13.96
CA VAL A 251 -0.29 1.30 15.21
C VAL A 251 0.63 1.20 16.42
N GLY A 252 0.22 1.81 17.52
CA GLY A 252 0.89 1.70 18.82
C GLY A 252 0.11 0.82 19.81
N ASP A 253 -0.68 -0.14 19.34
CA ASP A 253 -1.46 -1.07 20.17
C ASP A 253 -0.74 -2.41 20.42
N ILE A 254 0.59 -2.38 20.43
CA ILE A 254 1.47 -3.52 20.64
C ILE A 254 2.12 -3.47 22.03
N GLU A 255 2.58 -4.63 22.50
CA GLU A 255 3.31 -4.73 23.76
C GLU A 255 4.54 -3.83 23.77
N GLY A 256 4.77 -3.14 24.88
CA GLY A 256 5.89 -2.20 25.05
C GLY A 256 5.68 -0.81 24.45
N ALA A 257 4.61 -0.56 23.71
CA ALA A 257 4.27 0.79 23.26
C ALA A 257 3.51 1.57 24.35
N SER A 258 3.98 2.77 24.66
CA SER A 258 3.30 3.62 25.62
C SER A 258 1.96 4.14 25.08
N PRO A 259 0.91 4.31 25.92
CA PRO A 259 -0.41 4.75 25.48
C PRO A 259 -0.40 6.06 24.68
N GLU A 260 0.50 6.98 25.00
CA GLU A 260 0.68 8.27 24.32
C GLU A 260 1.26 8.11 22.90
N LYS A 261 1.80 6.94 22.54
CA LYS A 261 2.27 6.62 21.19
C LYS A 261 1.27 5.85 20.37
N ARG A 262 0.08 5.57 20.89
CA ARG A 262 -0.99 4.90 20.14
C ARG A 262 -1.53 5.82 19.07
N VAL A 263 -1.05 5.63 17.85
CA VAL A 263 -1.49 6.38 16.67
C VAL A 263 -2.92 5.99 16.30
N ALA A 264 -3.19 4.69 16.29
CA ALA A 264 -4.47 4.08 15.96
C ALA A 264 -4.59 2.71 16.65
N VAL A 265 -5.77 2.09 16.57
CA VAL A 265 -6.09 0.78 17.15
C VAL A 265 -6.71 -0.13 16.10
N LEU A 266 -6.27 -1.39 16.03
CA LEU A 266 -6.88 -2.38 15.15
C LEU A 266 -8.31 -2.71 15.58
N GLY A 267 -9.24 -2.60 14.64
CA GLY A 267 -10.66 -2.91 14.85
C GLY A 267 -11.53 -1.72 15.19
N ASP A 268 -10.95 -0.53 15.30
CA ASP A 268 -11.69 0.71 15.49
C ASP A 268 -12.02 1.40 14.14
N GLY A 269 -11.78 0.70 13.03
CA GLY A 269 -12.06 1.17 11.68
C GLY A 269 -10.88 1.86 11.00
N VAL A 270 -11.12 2.36 9.78
CA VAL A 270 -10.13 3.08 8.98
C VAL A 270 -9.70 4.38 9.66
N CYS A 271 -8.44 4.76 9.51
CA CYS A 271 -7.89 5.99 10.07
C CYS A 271 -7.96 7.14 9.08
N ILE A 272 -8.46 8.30 9.51
CA ILE A 272 -8.28 9.56 8.78
C ILE A 272 -7.16 10.37 9.41
N SER A 273 -6.24 10.89 8.59
CA SER A 273 -5.12 11.71 9.04
C SER A 273 -5.49 13.18 9.11
N LEU A 274 -5.12 13.88 10.19
CA LEU A 274 -5.19 15.35 10.28
C LEU A 274 -3.90 15.98 9.78
N MET A 275 -2.79 15.32 10.03
CA MET A 275 -1.44 15.72 9.61
C MET A 275 -0.53 14.50 9.58
N ASP A 276 0.40 14.47 8.63
CA ASP A 276 1.55 13.57 8.60
C ASP A 276 2.86 14.37 8.48
N ARG A 277 3.99 13.72 8.14
CA ARG A 277 5.30 14.38 8.05
C ARG A 277 5.38 15.43 6.93
N SER A 278 4.54 15.32 5.92
CA SER A 278 4.62 16.12 4.69
C SER A 278 3.35 16.88 4.35
N THR A 279 2.21 16.55 5.00
CA THR A 279 0.89 17.07 4.64
C THR A 279 0.12 17.54 5.85
N ILE A 280 -0.52 18.71 5.75
CA ILE A 280 -1.62 19.14 6.63
C ILE A 280 -2.90 19.06 5.81
N TYR A 281 -3.83 18.21 6.24
CA TYR A 281 -5.07 17.96 5.53
C TYR A 281 -6.10 19.06 5.76
N GLY A 282 -6.91 19.36 4.74
CA GLY A 282 -7.92 20.41 4.82
C GLY A 282 -9.04 20.07 5.79
N ARG A 283 -9.45 21.04 6.61
CA ARG A 283 -10.48 20.84 7.63
C ARG A 283 -11.84 20.49 7.00
N ALA A 284 -12.18 21.13 5.89
CA ALA A 284 -13.46 20.89 5.21
C ALA A 284 -13.55 19.45 4.68
N GLU A 285 -12.46 18.95 4.10
CA GLU A 285 -12.36 17.57 3.59
C GLU A 285 -12.48 16.56 4.73
N ILE A 286 -11.83 16.82 5.86
CA ILE A 286 -11.91 15.96 7.05
C ILE A 286 -13.31 15.94 7.63
N GLU A 287 -13.95 17.10 7.82
CA GLU A 287 -15.30 17.22 8.36
C GLU A 287 -16.35 16.53 7.45
N PHE A 288 -16.18 16.65 6.13
CA PHE A 288 -17.02 15.94 5.16
C PHE A 288 -16.93 14.43 5.37
N VAL A 289 -15.71 13.86 5.38
CA VAL A 289 -15.49 12.41 5.53
C VAL A 289 -15.99 11.91 6.89
N LEU A 290 -15.73 12.64 7.98
CA LEU A 290 -16.20 12.29 9.32
C LEU A 290 -17.74 12.30 9.41
N SER A 291 -18.39 13.25 8.76
CA SER A 291 -19.86 13.32 8.73
C SER A 291 -20.44 12.19 7.91
N LEU A 292 -19.86 11.92 6.74
CA LEU A 292 -20.29 10.81 5.88
C LEU A 292 -20.11 9.44 6.57
N ALA A 293 -19.00 9.22 7.24
CA ALA A 293 -18.74 7.97 7.97
C ALA A 293 -19.83 7.75 9.05
N ARG A 294 -20.22 8.81 9.78
CA ARG A 294 -21.32 8.73 10.78
C ARG A 294 -22.67 8.42 10.13
N GLN A 295 -23.01 9.05 9.00
CA GLN A 295 -24.26 8.83 8.28
C GLN A 295 -24.39 7.42 7.74
N GLU A 296 -23.28 6.89 7.17
CA GLU A 296 -23.25 5.54 6.59
C GLU A 296 -22.98 4.44 7.63
N GLY A 297 -22.67 4.80 8.89
CA GLY A 297 -22.34 3.85 9.95
C GLY A 297 -21.02 3.11 9.72
N ILE A 298 -20.06 3.76 9.04
CA ILE A 298 -18.74 3.22 8.74
C ILE A 298 -17.81 3.52 9.91
N ALA A 299 -17.12 2.49 10.41
CA ALA A 299 -16.16 2.64 11.48
C ALA A 299 -14.95 3.46 11.01
N LEU A 300 -14.72 4.62 11.63
CA LEU A 300 -13.62 5.52 11.28
C LEU A 300 -13.06 6.16 12.54
N GLN A 301 -11.73 6.16 12.64
CA GLN A 301 -10.98 6.77 13.73
C GLN A 301 -10.05 7.87 13.22
N VAL A 302 -9.80 8.88 14.07
CA VAL A 302 -8.85 9.95 13.77
C VAL A 302 -7.45 9.52 14.22
N LYS A 303 -6.47 9.63 13.33
CA LYS A 303 -5.06 9.39 13.62
C LYS A 303 -4.55 10.44 14.62
N LYS A 304 -4.14 10.00 15.82
CA LYS A 304 -3.84 10.91 16.94
C LYS A 304 -2.49 11.62 16.84
N TYR A 305 -1.50 10.96 16.22
CA TYR A 305 -0.12 11.45 16.19
C TYR A 305 0.45 11.37 14.78
N VAL A 306 1.42 12.24 14.50
CA VAL A 306 2.18 12.20 13.25
C VAL A 306 3.03 10.94 13.22
N SER A 307 2.80 10.11 12.20
CA SER A 307 3.57 8.89 11.97
C SER A 307 3.74 8.71 10.46
N GLY A 308 4.98 8.74 9.97
CA GLY A 308 5.28 8.57 8.55
C GLY A 308 4.81 9.72 7.66
N GLY A 309 4.92 9.52 6.38
CA GLY A 309 4.32 10.27 5.28
C GLY A 309 3.65 9.28 4.33
N ASN A 310 3.07 9.74 3.24
CA ASN A 310 2.44 8.92 2.20
C ASN A 310 2.31 9.71 0.91
N ASP A 311 1.73 9.11 -0.13
CA ASP A 311 1.56 9.71 -1.46
C ASP A 311 0.85 11.08 -1.45
N ALA A 312 0.03 11.42 -0.44
CA ALA A 312 -0.55 12.75 -0.30
C ALA A 312 0.52 13.85 -0.22
N GLY A 313 1.69 13.52 0.34
CA GLY A 313 2.84 14.44 0.46
C GLY A 313 3.40 14.94 -0.88
N SER A 314 3.20 14.19 -1.95
CA SER A 314 3.55 14.59 -3.31
C SER A 314 2.34 15.09 -4.10
N ILE A 315 1.18 14.45 -3.95
CA ILE A 315 -0.05 14.82 -4.66
C ILE A 315 -0.48 16.25 -4.33
N HIS A 316 -0.52 16.65 -3.04
CA HIS A 316 -1.01 17.97 -2.66
C HIS A 316 -0.16 19.12 -3.21
N LYS A 317 1.09 18.85 -3.62
CA LYS A 317 2.01 19.84 -4.23
C LYS A 317 1.94 19.87 -5.75
N SER A 318 1.18 18.96 -6.38
CA SER A 318 1.13 18.91 -7.84
C SER A 318 0.31 20.05 -8.43
N GLY A 319 0.69 20.50 -9.63
CA GLY A 319 0.01 21.58 -10.35
C GLY A 319 -0.11 22.86 -9.52
N SER A 320 -1.33 23.34 -9.32
CA SER A 320 -1.66 24.52 -8.48
C SER A 320 -1.99 24.16 -7.03
N GLY A 321 -1.79 22.92 -6.66
CA GLY A 321 -2.17 22.32 -5.38
C GLY A 321 -3.44 21.49 -5.49
N VAL A 322 -3.50 20.37 -4.77
CA VAL A 322 -4.62 19.42 -4.76
C VAL A 322 -5.11 19.23 -3.32
N LYS A 323 -6.42 19.28 -3.14
CA LYS A 323 -7.05 18.88 -1.88
C LYS A 323 -6.88 17.37 -1.67
N THR A 324 -6.42 16.95 -0.51
CA THR A 324 -6.11 15.54 -0.23
C THR A 324 -6.76 15.06 1.06
N VAL A 325 -7.11 13.78 1.08
CA VAL A 325 -7.52 13.01 2.26
C VAL A 325 -6.74 11.72 2.29
N ALA A 326 -6.13 11.37 3.42
CA ALA A 326 -5.49 10.06 3.61
C ALA A 326 -6.35 9.18 4.51
N LEU A 327 -6.66 7.97 4.02
CA LEU A 327 -7.48 6.95 4.64
C LEU A 327 -6.65 5.68 4.79
N SER A 328 -6.23 5.36 6.02
CA SER A 328 -5.24 4.31 6.26
C SER A 328 -5.82 3.14 7.06
N VAL A 329 -5.54 1.91 6.64
CA VAL A 329 -5.83 0.71 7.43
C VAL A 329 -4.81 0.58 8.57
N PRO A 330 -5.24 0.52 9.84
CA PRO A 330 -4.34 0.27 10.95
C PRO A 330 -3.62 -1.07 10.77
N THR A 331 -2.28 -1.07 10.85
CA THR A 331 -1.49 -2.28 10.58
C THR A 331 -0.32 -2.38 11.56
N ARG A 332 -0.14 -3.56 12.17
CA ARG A 332 1.01 -3.89 13.01
C ARG A 332 2.16 -4.39 12.16
N TYR A 333 3.38 -4.17 12.64
CA TYR A 333 4.60 -4.75 12.08
C TYR A 333 4.82 -4.40 10.61
N LEU A 334 4.52 -3.15 10.23
CA LEU A 334 4.77 -2.63 8.88
C LEU A 334 6.23 -2.85 8.47
N HIS A 335 6.48 -2.92 7.16
CA HIS A 335 7.80 -3.11 6.57
C HIS A 335 8.51 -4.38 7.09
N SER A 336 7.72 -5.43 7.31
CA SER A 336 8.21 -6.75 7.74
C SER A 336 7.55 -7.88 6.94
N PRO A 337 8.09 -9.11 6.99
CA PRO A 337 7.42 -10.25 6.34
C PRO A 337 6.10 -10.65 7.00
N SER A 338 5.69 -9.96 8.08
CA SER A 338 4.57 -10.37 8.94
C SER A 338 3.69 -9.20 9.36
N CYS A 339 3.30 -8.33 8.41
CA CYS A 339 2.29 -7.30 8.66
C CYS A 339 0.98 -7.93 9.11
N VAL A 340 0.28 -7.29 10.05
CA VAL A 340 -0.99 -7.76 10.60
C VAL A 340 -2.02 -6.64 10.60
N ALA A 341 -3.14 -6.87 9.92
CA ALA A 341 -4.28 -5.96 9.88
C ALA A 341 -5.57 -6.69 10.25
N LYS A 342 -6.65 -5.95 10.48
CA LYS A 342 -8.00 -6.53 10.62
C LYS A 342 -8.79 -6.38 9.34
N PHE A 343 -9.54 -7.43 9.01
CA PHE A 343 -10.37 -7.46 7.81
C PHE A 343 -11.48 -6.41 7.86
N GLU A 344 -12.03 -6.15 9.02
CA GLU A 344 -13.09 -5.16 9.24
C GLU A 344 -12.59 -3.72 8.99
N ASP A 345 -11.34 -3.40 9.30
CA ASP A 345 -10.73 -2.09 9.04
C ASP A 345 -10.48 -1.89 7.52
N TYR A 346 -10.11 -2.95 6.81
CA TYR A 346 -10.06 -2.96 5.34
C TYR A 346 -11.43 -2.70 4.71
N LEU A 347 -12.47 -3.38 5.20
CA LEU A 347 -13.83 -3.12 4.72
C LEU A 347 -14.25 -1.66 4.95
N ALA A 348 -13.90 -1.11 6.11
CA ALA A 348 -14.19 0.28 6.41
C ALA A 348 -13.48 1.26 5.45
N GLN A 349 -12.22 0.97 5.05
CA GLN A 349 -11.50 1.78 4.05
C GLN A 349 -12.21 1.70 2.69
N ARG A 350 -12.53 0.51 2.22
CA ARG A 350 -13.26 0.30 0.96
C ARG A 350 -14.61 1.03 0.96
N ASP A 351 -15.40 0.84 2.02
CA ASP A 351 -16.77 1.36 2.10
C ASP A 351 -16.80 2.89 2.18
N ILE A 352 -15.84 3.51 2.91
CA ILE A 352 -15.79 4.97 2.98
C ILE A 352 -15.36 5.60 1.64
N VAL A 353 -14.44 4.96 0.90
CA VAL A 353 -14.03 5.42 -0.44
C VAL A 353 -15.21 5.36 -1.41
N GLU A 354 -15.96 4.24 -1.43
CA GLU A 354 -17.16 4.11 -2.24
C GLU A 354 -18.20 5.16 -1.88
N ALA A 355 -18.43 5.40 -0.58
CA ALA A 355 -19.39 6.41 -0.10
C ALA A 355 -18.97 7.83 -0.51
N ILE A 356 -17.69 8.19 -0.40
CA ILE A 356 -17.17 9.50 -0.82
C ILE A 356 -17.39 9.72 -2.32
N ILE A 357 -17.13 8.72 -3.16
CA ILE A 357 -17.34 8.82 -4.61
C ILE A 357 -18.83 9.03 -4.90
N LYS A 358 -19.72 8.24 -4.29
CA LYS A 358 -21.18 8.34 -4.46
C LYS A 358 -21.75 9.67 -4.00
N LYS A 359 -21.14 10.29 -2.99
CA LYS A 359 -21.55 11.57 -2.37
C LYS A 359 -20.71 12.77 -2.80
N SER A 360 -19.86 12.59 -3.80
CA SER A 360 -18.94 13.63 -4.28
C SER A 360 -19.63 14.93 -4.70
N ASN A 361 -20.82 14.86 -5.27
CA ASN A 361 -21.60 16.05 -5.62
C ASN A 361 -21.93 16.92 -4.41
N GLU A 362 -22.22 16.32 -3.25
CA GLU A 362 -22.48 17.06 -2.01
C GLU A 362 -21.23 17.84 -1.60
N TYR A 363 -20.05 17.20 -1.67
CA TYR A 363 -18.76 17.85 -1.41
C TYR A 363 -18.48 19.00 -2.38
N PHE A 364 -18.58 18.75 -3.70
CA PHE A 364 -18.26 19.76 -4.72
C PHE A 364 -19.27 20.90 -4.80
N SER A 365 -20.51 20.69 -4.35
CA SER A 365 -21.54 21.74 -4.25
C SER A 365 -21.45 22.58 -2.98
N GLY A 366 -20.54 22.25 -2.06
CA GLY A 366 -20.38 22.94 -0.78
C GLY A 366 -21.55 22.69 0.20
N VAL A 367 -22.29 21.60 0.00
CA VAL A 367 -23.36 21.20 0.92
C VAL A 367 -22.74 20.60 2.17
N THR A 368 -23.02 21.20 3.32
CA THR A 368 -22.60 20.62 4.62
C THR A 368 -23.51 19.45 4.95
N LEU A 369 -22.93 18.26 5.12
CA LEU A 369 -23.65 17.10 5.63
C LEU A 369 -24.04 17.35 7.09
N SER A 370 -25.31 17.35 7.39
CA SER A 370 -25.88 17.58 8.73
C SER A 370 -25.96 16.29 9.56
#